data_83bd6304f1f2d5ca2a240e7e653218ea
#
_entry.id   83bd6304f1f2d5ca2a240e7e653218ea
#
_cell.length_a   1.000
_cell.length_b   1.000
_cell.length_c   1.000
_cell.angle_alpha   90.00
_cell.angle_beta   90.00
_cell.angle_gamma   90.00
#
_symmetry.space_group_name_H-M   'P 1'
#
loop_
_entity.id
_entity.type
_entity.pdbx_description
1 polymer ?
#
loop_
_entity_poly.entity_id
_entity_poly.type
_entity_poly.pdbx_seq_one_letter_code
_entity_poly.pdbx_strand_id
1 'polypeptide(L)'
;NAQISSSIKHDGSASPYIRVARGTFALSKAKGAASPLPKAKLTPTVEESDESEAQYEIISSFGMFWRRDAVQWAATTKLLGVQQLGATPVNFNTQLGIYLLYDGREVIYIGRTTDRPLGRRLYEHTLDRLAARWDRFSWFGLLPVSDSGHLQALPKVYESAVIIPALEAILIEALEPRQNRK
;
A
#
# COMPACT_ATOMS: atom_id res chain seq x y z
N ASN A 1 -16.48 -17.01 8.54
CA ASN A 1 -16.00 -18.27 7.94
C ASN A 1 -16.38 -19.53 8.74
N ALA A 2 -16.39 -19.49 10.08
CA ALA A 2 -16.75 -20.64 10.92
C ALA A 2 -18.21 -21.07 10.74
N GLN A 3 -19.17 -20.14 10.70
CA GLN A 3 -20.59 -20.41 10.49
C GLN A 3 -20.90 -21.03 9.11
N ILE A 4 -20.25 -20.51 8.04
CA ILE A 4 -20.42 -21.04 6.68
C ILE A 4 -19.86 -22.46 6.56
N SER A 5 -18.70 -22.73 7.16
CA SER A 5 -18.11 -24.07 7.20
C SER A 5 -18.95 -25.06 8.01
N SER A 6 -19.62 -24.60 9.07
CA SER A 6 -20.54 -25.40 9.89
C SER A 6 -21.80 -25.76 9.11
N SER A 7 -22.41 -24.80 8.37
CA SER A 7 -23.59 -25.04 7.54
C SER A 7 -23.32 -26.11 6.46
N ILE A 8 -22.15 -26.02 5.77
CA ILE A 8 -21.78 -27.02 4.75
C ILE A 8 -21.59 -28.41 5.35
N LYS A 9 -21.05 -28.52 6.58
CA LYS A 9 -20.88 -29.82 7.25
C LYS A 9 -22.20 -30.42 7.75
N HIS A 10 -23.15 -29.59 8.16
CA HIS A 10 -24.39 -30.04 8.78
C HIS A 10 -25.49 -30.31 7.73
N ASP A 11 -25.61 -29.42 6.74
CA ASP A 11 -26.69 -29.44 5.75
C ASP A 11 -26.32 -30.14 4.45
N GLY A 12 -25.04 -30.49 4.25
CA GLY A 12 -24.56 -31.22 3.08
C GLY A 12 -24.98 -30.58 1.76
N SER A 13 -25.68 -31.34 0.92
CA SER A 13 -26.21 -30.89 -0.38
C SER A 13 -27.35 -29.87 -0.29
N ALA A 14 -27.96 -29.69 0.88
CA ALA A 14 -29.00 -28.67 1.13
C ALA A 14 -28.44 -27.35 1.58
N SER A 15 -27.14 -27.23 1.86
CA SER A 15 -26.50 -25.97 2.22
C SER A 15 -26.61 -24.94 1.10
N PRO A 16 -26.98 -23.68 1.42
CA PRO A 16 -27.00 -22.61 0.43
C PRO A 16 -25.58 -22.20 -0.03
N TYR A 17 -24.53 -22.79 0.55
CA TYR A 17 -23.15 -22.49 0.24
C TYR A 17 -22.41 -23.71 -0.30
N ILE A 18 -21.58 -23.51 -1.32
CA ILE A 18 -20.63 -24.51 -1.84
C ILE A 18 -19.20 -24.01 -1.65
N ARG A 19 -18.28 -24.92 -1.34
CA ARG A 19 -16.86 -24.60 -1.24
C ARG A 19 -16.22 -24.66 -2.62
N VAL A 20 -15.67 -23.53 -3.11
CA VAL A 20 -15.02 -23.42 -4.43
C VAL A 20 -13.49 -23.53 -4.36
N ALA A 21 -12.88 -23.11 -3.24
CA ALA A 21 -11.45 -23.27 -2.98
C ALA A 21 -11.18 -23.27 -1.47
N ARG A 22 -9.92 -23.49 -1.05
CA ARG A 22 -9.54 -23.46 0.36
C ARG A 22 -9.77 -22.04 0.92
N GLY A 23 -10.77 -21.91 1.80
CA GLY A 23 -11.16 -20.62 2.41
C GLY A 23 -12.17 -19.80 1.60
N THR A 24 -12.57 -20.23 0.40
CA THR A 24 -13.51 -19.53 -0.48
C THR A 24 -14.81 -20.30 -0.62
N PHE A 25 -15.95 -19.61 -0.48
CA PHE A 25 -17.30 -20.16 -0.55
C PHE A 25 -18.15 -19.33 -1.51
N ALA A 26 -19.05 -20.01 -2.26
CA ALA A 26 -20.03 -19.37 -3.13
C ALA A 26 -21.45 -19.82 -2.75
N LEU A 27 -22.47 -19.02 -3.12
CA LEU A 27 -23.87 -19.41 -2.98
C LEU A 27 -24.22 -20.50 -4.00
N SER A 28 -24.84 -21.58 -3.53
CA SER A 28 -25.42 -22.61 -4.38
C SER A 28 -26.64 -22.02 -5.10
N LYS A 29 -26.69 -22.08 -6.44
CA LYS A 29 -27.90 -21.71 -7.18
C LYS A 29 -29.01 -22.66 -6.78
N ALA A 30 -30.01 -22.19 -6.02
CA ALA A 30 -31.19 -22.94 -5.69
C ALA A 30 -31.93 -23.33 -6.99
N LYS A 31 -32.10 -24.65 -7.23
CA LYS A 31 -33.09 -25.20 -8.17
C LYS A 31 -34.48 -24.95 -7.58
N GLY A 32 -35.18 -23.97 -8.08
CA GLY A 32 -36.57 -23.66 -7.70
C GLY A 32 -37.34 -23.10 -8.86
N ALA A 33 -38.16 -23.94 -9.47
CA ALA A 33 -39.37 -23.73 -10.27
C ALA A 33 -39.52 -22.46 -11.12
N ALA A 34 -39.56 -22.70 -12.41
CA ALA A 34 -39.88 -21.78 -13.48
C ALA A 34 -41.35 -21.32 -13.46
N SER A 35 -41.58 -20.06 -13.80
CA SER A 35 -42.75 -19.63 -14.55
C SER A 35 -42.31 -18.60 -15.58
N PRO A 36 -42.73 -18.69 -16.84
CA PRO A 36 -42.15 -17.85 -17.90
C PRO A 36 -42.92 -16.54 -18.03
N LEU A 37 -42.23 -15.43 -18.04
CA LEU A 37 -42.71 -14.12 -18.46
C LEU A 37 -41.93 -13.61 -19.69
N PRO A 38 -42.53 -12.77 -20.54
CA PRO A 38 -42.31 -12.76 -21.96
C PRO A 38 -41.02 -12.07 -22.39
N LYS A 39 -40.49 -12.56 -23.52
CA LYS A 39 -39.32 -12.04 -24.24
C LYS A 39 -39.53 -10.58 -24.64
N ALA A 40 -38.86 -9.66 -23.99
CA ALA A 40 -38.50 -8.38 -24.58
C ALA A 40 -37.07 -8.49 -25.11
N LYS A 41 -36.96 -8.37 -26.44
CA LYS A 41 -35.73 -8.39 -27.21
C LYS A 41 -35.06 -7.03 -27.03
N LEU A 42 -34.05 -6.95 -26.18
CA LEU A 42 -33.10 -5.86 -26.13
C LEU A 42 -31.71 -6.49 -25.94
N THR A 43 -31.05 -6.69 -27.05
CA THR A 43 -29.61 -6.82 -27.13
C THR A 43 -29.02 -5.44 -26.94
N PRO A 44 -28.21 -5.23 -25.90
CA PRO A 44 -26.90 -4.68 -26.14
C PRO A 44 -25.87 -5.78 -25.91
N THR A 45 -25.10 -6.07 -26.92
CA THR A 45 -23.81 -6.70 -26.81
C THR A 45 -22.99 -5.79 -25.86
N VAL A 46 -23.05 -6.09 -24.58
CA VAL A 46 -22.00 -5.63 -23.68
C VAL A 46 -20.83 -6.56 -23.99
N GLU A 47 -19.93 -6.06 -24.82
CA GLU A 47 -18.56 -6.53 -24.78
C GLU A 47 -18.17 -6.40 -23.29
N GLU A 48 -18.08 -7.55 -22.59
CA GLU A 48 -17.32 -7.64 -21.35
C GLU A 48 -15.89 -7.24 -21.76
N SER A 49 -15.62 -5.94 -21.76
CA SER A 49 -14.28 -5.46 -21.60
C SER A 49 -13.82 -6.08 -20.30
N ASP A 50 -12.86 -6.96 -20.39
CA ASP A 50 -12.01 -7.43 -19.32
C ASP A 50 -11.25 -6.19 -18.79
N GLU A 51 -11.99 -5.29 -18.15
CA GLU A 51 -11.43 -4.27 -17.28
C GLU A 51 -10.92 -5.07 -16.09
N SER A 52 -9.71 -5.63 -16.28
CA SER A 52 -8.86 -5.98 -15.16
C SER A 52 -8.99 -4.81 -14.19
N GLU A 53 -9.58 -5.06 -13.01
CA GLU A 53 -9.66 -4.06 -11.93
C GLU A 53 -8.27 -3.45 -11.83
N ALA A 54 -8.10 -2.27 -12.43
CA ALA A 54 -6.83 -1.58 -12.43
C ALA A 54 -6.56 -1.30 -10.96
N GLN A 55 -5.66 -2.07 -10.39
CA GLN A 55 -5.31 -2.04 -8.98
C GLN A 55 -4.59 -0.71 -8.78
N TYR A 56 -5.34 0.31 -8.33
CA TYR A 56 -4.84 1.65 -8.07
C TYR A 56 -4.02 1.66 -6.77
N GLU A 57 -2.89 0.96 -6.80
CA GLU A 57 -1.92 0.99 -5.72
C GLU A 57 -1.11 2.28 -5.78
N ILE A 58 -1.56 3.32 -5.07
CA ILE A 58 -0.81 4.57 -4.95
C ILE A 58 0.52 4.33 -4.23
N ILE A 59 0.52 3.51 -3.18
CA ILE A 59 1.72 3.14 -2.43
C ILE A 59 2.26 1.82 -2.98
N SER A 60 3.35 1.89 -3.73
CA SER A 60 3.96 0.72 -4.38
C SER A 60 4.95 -0.02 -3.48
N SER A 61 5.48 0.63 -2.47
CA SER A 61 6.39 0.02 -1.49
C SER A 61 6.43 0.82 -0.20
N PHE A 62 6.76 0.17 0.91
CA PHE A 62 6.91 0.85 2.19
C PHE A 62 7.94 0.17 3.08
N GLY A 63 8.47 0.94 4.04
CA GLY A 63 9.30 0.43 5.13
C GLY A 63 8.78 0.96 6.46
N MET A 64 8.61 0.05 7.44
CA MET A 64 8.06 0.41 8.74
C MET A 64 9.10 0.29 9.84
N PHE A 65 9.17 1.32 10.69
CA PHE A 65 9.99 1.35 11.91
C PHE A 65 11.48 1.01 11.70
N TRP A 66 12.06 1.44 10.58
CA TRP A 66 13.48 1.29 10.33
C TRP A 66 14.28 2.05 11.39
N ARG A 67 15.31 1.40 11.91
CA ARG A 67 16.17 2.02 12.93
C ARG A 67 17.15 2.99 12.29
N ARG A 68 17.24 4.19 12.86
CA ARG A 68 18.18 5.22 12.41
C ARG A 68 19.62 4.77 12.51
N ASP A 69 19.99 4.09 13.60
CA ASP A 69 21.35 3.60 13.88
C ASP A 69 21.79 2.43 12.97
N ALA A 70 20.84 1.78 12.29
CA ALA A 70 21.12 0.71 11.33
C ALA A 70 21.46 1.25 9.92
N VAL A 71 21.38 2.57 9.70
CA VAL A 71 21.64 3.21 8.41
C VAL A 71 22.95 4.00 8.46
N GLN A 72 23.81 3.79 7.46
CA GLN A 72 25.02 4.62 7.27
C GLN A 72 24.62 5.91 6.57
N TRP A 73 24.56 7.00 7.34
CA TRP A 73 24.14 8.31 6.86
C TRP A 73 25.24 9.03 6.11
N ALA A 74 24.95 9.42 4.88
CA ALA A 74 25.83 10.19 3.99
C ALA A 74 24.99 10.98 3.00
N ALA A 75 25.59 11.88 2.24
CA ALA A 75 24.90 12.62 1.17
C ALA A 75 24.24 11.70 0.13
N THR A 76 24.80 10.50 -0.06
CA THR A 76 24.28 9.42 -0.91
C THR A 76 23.92 8.18 -0.06
N THR A 77 23.10 8.40 0.97
CA THR A 77 22.64 7.33 1.88
C THR A 77 22.02 6.18 1.10
N LYS A 78 22.40 4.94 1.44
CA LYS A 78 21.77 3.72 0.92
C LYS A 78 20.68 3.27 1.90
N LEU A 79 19.47 3.11 1.41
CA LEU A 79 18.31 2.58 2.15
C LEU A 79 17.99 1.19 1.60
N LEU A 80 18.71 0.17 2.08
CA LEU A 80 18.59 -1.19 1.58
C LEU A 80 17.48 -1.94 2.32
N GLY A 81 16.54 -2.52 1.58
CA GLY A 81 15.49 -3.37 2.11
C GLY A 81 15.23 -4.55 1.21
N VAL A 82 14.62 -5.60 1.76
CA VAL A 82 14.20 -6.79 1.02
C VAL A 82 12.69 -6.92 1.09
N GLN A 83 12.04 -7.28 -0.03
CA GLN A 83 10.59 -7.50 -0.07
C GLN A 83 10.19 -8.84 0.55
N GLN A 84 11.05 -9.83 0.43
CA GLN A 84 10.85 -11.16 1.01
C GLN A 84 12.21 -11.80 1.33
N LEU A 85 12.20 -12.79 2.21
CA LEU A 85 13.41 -13.50 2.59
C LEU A 85 14.07 -14.14 1.35
N GLY A 86 15.36 -13.86 1.14
CA GLY A 86 16.14 -14.36 0.01
C GLY A 86 16.07 -13.51 -1.26
N ALA A 87 15.26 -12.44 -1.29
CA ALA A 87 15.24 -11.51 -2.42
C ALA A 87 16.49 -10.61 -2.44
N THR A 88 16.85 -10.13 -3.63
CA THR A 88 17.92 -9.14 -3.79
C THR A 88 17.53 -7.84 -3.09
N PRO A 89 18.43 -7.25 -2.27
CA PRO A 89 18.15 -5.98 -1.61
C PRO A 89 17.91 -4.85 -2.62
N VAL A 90 16.83 -4.10 -2.40
CA VAL A 90 16.46 -2.91 -3.17
C VAL A 90 16.96 -1.67 -2.44
N ASN A 91 17.53 -0.72 -3.18
CA ASN A 91 17.93 0.57 -2.62
C ASN A 91 16.81 1.60 -2.83
N PHE A 92 16.14 1.97 -1.74
CA PHE A 92 15.03 2.92 -1.73
C PHE A 92 15.46 4.38 -1.58
N ASN A 93 16.75 4.71 -1.72
CA ASN A 93 17.22 6.08 -1.49
C ASN A 93 16.59 7.12 -2.42
N THR A 94 16.24 6.72 -3.66
CA THR A 94 15.61 7.60 -4.66
C THR A 94 14.08 7.54 -4.66
N GLN A 95 13.48 6.85 -3.68
CA GLN A 95 12.02 6.74 -3.56
C GLN A 95 11.37 8.12 -3.39
N LEU A 96 10.19 8.27 -3.98
CA LEU A 96 9.30 9.41 -3.84
C LEU A 96 8.10 9.03 -2.99
N GLY A 97 7.63 9.94 -2.12
CA GLY A 97 6.48 9.68 -1.27
C GLY A 97 6.51 10.47 0.04
N ILE A 98 6.07 9.85 1.10
CA ILE A 98 6.04 10.42 2.44
C ILE A 98 6.87 9.60 3.41
N TYR A 99 7.32 10.24 4.48
CA TYR A 99 8.03 9.56 5.57
C TYR A 99 7.62 10.13 6.93
N LEU A 100 7.75 9.30 7.96
CA LEU A 100 7.45 9.60 9.34
C LEU A 100 8.71 9.39 10.17
N LEU A 101 9.02 10.34 11.04
CA LEU A 101 10.09 10.21 12.02
C LEU A 101 9.48 9.96 13.42
N TYR A 102 10.10 9.05 14.17
CA TYR A 102 9.61 8.64 15.48
C TYR A 102 10.63 8.92 16.57
N ASP A 103 10.12 9.28 17.75
CA ASP A 103 10.80 9.22 19.03
C ASP A 103 10.20 8.02 19.79
N GLY A 104 10.89 6.90 19.80
CA GLY A 104 10.34 5.63 20.25
C GLY A 104 9.15 5.16 19.43
N ARG A 105 7.93 5.38 19.89
CA ARG A 105 6.67 5.03 19.22
C ARG A 105 5.86 6.23 18.76
N GLU A 106 6.20 7.41 19.22
CA GLU A 106 5.50 8.64 18.89
C GLU A 106 5.95 9.17 17.52
N VAL A 107 5.01 9.48 16.63
CA VAL A 107 5.29 10.21 15.40
C VAL A 107 5.57 11.66 15.76
N ILE A 108 6.80 12.10 15.59
CA ILE A 108 7.18 13.48 15.91
C ILE A 108 7.24 14.41 14.69
N TYR A 109 7.43 13.83 13.50
CA TYR A 109 7.51 14.59 12.26
C TYR A 109 7.04 13.78 11.08
N ILE A 110 6.33 14.43 10.16
CA ILE A 110 5.92 13.90 8.86
C ILE A 110 6.49 14.80 7.79
N GLY A 111 7.07 14.19 6.76
CA GLY A 111 7.63 14.92 5.64
C GLY A 111 7.41 14.20 4.32
N ARG A 112 7.73 14.89 3.24
CA ARG A 112 7.56 14.40 1.87
C ARG A 112 8.85 14.48 1.06
N THR A 113 8.85 13.73 -0.04
CA THR A 113 9.93 13.71 -1.02
C THR A 113 9.35 14.03 -2.40
N THR A 114 9.31 15.30 -2.76
CA THR A 114 8.91 15.78 -4.10
C THR A 114 10.13 16.23 -4.90
N ASP A 115 10.93 17.14 -4.30
CA ASP A 115 12.06 17.79 -4.95
C ASP A 115 13.39 17.09 -4.66
N ARG A 116 13.44 16.33 -3.58
CA ARG A 116 14.64 15.63 -3.11
C ARG A 116 14.29 14.18 -2.75
N PRO A 117 15.16 13.22 -3.10
CA PRO A 117 14.91 11.80 -2.85
C PRO A 117 14.91 11.46 -1.35
N LEU A 118 14.27 10.35 -1.01
CA LEU A 118 14.05 9.91 0.38
C LEU A 118 15.36 9.85 1.18
N GLY A 119 16.38 9.20 0.65
CA GLY A 119 17.67 9.08 1.36
C GLY A 119 18.31 10.43 1.67
N ARG A 120 18.21 11.40 0.74
CA ARG A 120 18.70 12.76 0.95
C ARG A 120 17.92 13.51 2.02
N ARG A 121 16.58 13.42 2.00
CA ARG A 121 15.73 14.06 3.00
C ARG A 121 15.98 13.55 4.41
N LEU A 122 16.06 12.23 4.56
CA LEU A 122 16.36 11.60 5.85
C LEU A 122 17.78 11.97 6.35
N TYR A 123 18.76 12.00 5.45
CA TYR A 123 20.11 12.47 5.80
C TYR A 123 20.11 13.92 6.31
N GLU A 124 19.39 14.83 5.65
CA GLU A 124 19.25 16.23 6.10
C GLU A 124 18.71 16.31 7.53
N HIS A 125 17.76 15.44 7.91
CA HIS A 125 17.23 15.37 9.28
C HIS A 125 18.23 14.79 10.31
N THR A 126 19.33 14.23 9.89
CA THR A 126 20.42 13.91 10.83
C THR A 126 21.27 15.12 11.19
N LEU A 127 21.15 16.24 10.46
CA LEU A 127 21.97 17.44 10.58
C LEU A 127 21.17 18.68 11.01
N ASP A 128 19.86 18.69 10.83
CA ASP A 128 18.99 19.82 11.11
C ASP A 128 18.47 19.83 12.57
N ARG A 129 17.46 20.66 12.85
CA ARG A 129 16.83 20.79 14.17
C ARG A 129 16.23 19.48 14.72
N LEU A 130 16.03 18.46 13.89
CA LEU A 130 15.52 17.15 14.27
C LEU A 130 16.65 16.17 14.61
N ALA A 131 17.91 16.51 14.43
CA ALA A 131 19.04 15.58 14.46
C ALA A 131 19.12 14.66 15.68
N ALA A 132 18.75 15.13 16.87
CA ALA A 132 18.79 14.36 18.10
C ALA A 132 17.39 13.91 18.61
N ARG A 133 16.35 14.02 17.77
CA ARG A 133 14.96 13.90 18.21
C ARG A 133 14.23 12.67 17.69
N TRP A 134 14.85 11.87 16.83
CA TRP A 134 14.25 10.69 16.26
C TRP A 134 15.22 9.51 16.27
N ASP A 135 14.66 8.30 16.47
CA ASP A 135 15.42 7.04 16.53
C ASP A 135 14.96 6.04 15.44
N ARG A 136 13.78 6.25 14.87
CA ARG A 136 13.18 5.40 13.84
C ARG A 136 12.50 6.22 12.76
N PHE A 137 12.29 5.58 11.61
CA PHE A 137 11.51 6.14 10.54
C PHE A 137 10.70 5.08 9.81
N SER A 138 9.57 5.50 9.26
CA SER A 138 8.79 4.75 8.27
C SER A 138 8.69 5.58 7.01
N TRP A 139 8.47 4.92 5.88
CA TRP A 139 8.29 5.59 4.61
C TRP A 139 7.29 4.82 3.73
N PHE A 140 6.60 5.55 2.87
CA PHE A 140 5.61 5.05 1.93
C PHE A 140 5.93 5.63 0.56
N GLY A 141 6.27 4.75 -0.37
CA GLY A 141 6.83 5.10 -1.66
C GLY A 141 5.87 4.84 -2.81
N LEU A 142 5.88 5.75 -3.79
CA LEU A 142 5.05 5.69 -4.98
C LEU A 142 5.75 5.00 -6.15
N LEU A 143 7.10 4.98 -6.17
CA LEU A 143 7.83 4.35 -7.27
C LEU A 143 7.75 2.83 -7.16
N PRO A 144 7.27 2.13 -8.19
CA PRO A 144 7.25 0.68 -8.23
C PRO A 144 8.65 0.07 -8.18
N VAL A 145 8.72 -1.17 -7.72
CA VAL A 145 9.94 -1.98 -7.75
C VAL A 145 9.77 -3.03 -8.85
N SER A 146 10.76 -3.12 -9.75
CA SER A 146 10.80 -4.16 -10.77
C SER A 146 11.17 -5.52 -10.18
N ASP A 147 10.91 -6.60 -10.91
CA ASP A 147 11.32 -7.95 -10.54
C ASP A 147 12.85 -8.08 -10.37
N SER A 148 13.62 -7.22 -11.04
CA SER A 148 15.07 -7.14 -10.90
C SER A 148 15.55 -6.32 -9.69
N GLY A 149 14.64 -5.81 -8.84
CA GLY A 149 14.98 -5.07 -7.62
C GLY A 149 15.38 -3.61 -7.84
N HIS A 150 14.92 -2.98 -8.92
CA HIS A 150 15.17 -1.56 -9.20
C HIS A 150 13.89 -0.73 -9.11
N LEU A 151 14.02 0.50 -8.60
CA LEU A 151 12.92 1.46 -8.64
C LEU A 151 12.63 1.88 -10.08
N GLN A 152 11.35 1.88 -10.44
CA GLN A 152 10.86 2.29 -11.75
C GLN A 152 10.32 3.72 -11.71
N ALA A 153 10.11 4.30 -12.89
CA ALA A 153 9.46 5.60 -12.99
C ALA A 153 8.00 5.54 -12.53
N LEU A 154 7.51 6.64 -11.97
CA LEU A 154 6.11 6.78 -11.58
C LEU A 154 5.21 6.61 -12.80
N PRO A 155 4.13 5.80 -12.72
CA PRO A 155 3.13 5.73 -13.76
C PRO A 155 2.54 7.12 -14.07
N LYS A 156 2.35 7.44 -15.36
CA LYS A 156 1.86 8.77 -15.82
C LYS A 156 0.45 9.13 -15.29
N VAL A 157 -0.29 8.15 -14.79
CA VAL A 157 -1.62 8.33 -14.21
C VAL A 157 -1.58 9.16 -12.92
N TYR A 158 -0.42 9.21 -12.22
CA TYR A 158 -0.29 9.89 -10.94
C TYR A 158 0.45 11.22 -11.07
N GLU A 159 -0.21 12.30 -10.70
CA GLU A 159 0.45 13.59 -10.46
C GLU A 159 1.06 13.62 -9.06
N SER A 160 2.32 13.21 -8.95
CA SER A 160 3.04 13.17 -7.67
C SER A 160 3.07 14.53 -6.97
N ALA A 161 3.09 15.62 -7.74
CA ALA A 161 3.07 16.99 -7.22
C ALA A 161 1.76 17.35 -6.49
N VAL A 162 0.67 16.63 -6.74
CA VAL A 162 -0.63 16.80 -6.08
C VAL A 162 -0.84 15.76 -4.99
N ILE A 163 -0.56 14.49 -5.30
CA ILE A 163 -0.85 13.36 -4.41
C ILE A 163 0.04 13.39 -3.17
N ILE A 164 1.35 13.59 -3.32
CA ILE A 164 2.28 13.55 -2.18
C ILE A 164 1.99 14.66 -1.15
N PRO A 165 1.79 15.94 -1.54
CA PRO A 165 1.37 16.97 -0.59
C PRO A 165 0.03 16.70 0.08
N ALA A 166 -0.94 16.13 -0.63
CA ALA A 166 -2.25 15.78 -0.06
C ALA A 166 -2.13 14.69 1.02
N LEU A 167 -1.38 13.64 0.75
CA LEU A 167 -1.10 12.57 1.73
C LEU A 167 -0.35 13.11 2.96
N GLU A 168 0.66 13.96 2.76
CA GLU A 168 1.37 14.61 3.86
C GLU A 168 0.43 15.44 4.73
N ALA A 169 -0.41 16.28 4.11
CA ALA A 169 -1.35 17.15 4.82
C ALA A 169 -2.36 16.33 5.66
N ILE A 170 -2.94 15.29 5.09
CA ILE A 170 -3.87 14.39 5.81
C ILE A 170 -3.19 13.77 7.03
N LEU A 171 -1.97 13.27 6.88
CA LEU A 171 -1.25 12.63 7.98
C LEU A 171 -0.84 13.62 9.07
N ILE A 172 -0.43 14.84 8.70
CA ILE A 172 -0.12 15.91 9.66
C ILE A 172 -1.35 16.25 10.47
N GLU A 173 -2.51 16.40 9.82
CA GLU A 173 -3.77 16.73 10.47
C GLU A 173 -4.27 15.59 11.38
N ALA A 174 -4.14 14.34 10.92
CA ALA A 174 -4.61 13.16 11.64
C ALA A 174 -3.74 12.79 12.84
N LEU A 175 -2.42 12.98 12.75
CA LEU A 175 -1.44 12.55 13.77
C LEU A 175 -0.89 13.70 14.60
N GLU A 176 -1.11 14.95 14.19
CA GLU A 176 -0.69 16.17 14.87
C GLU A 176 0.76 16.16 15.39
N PRO A 177 1.78 15.79 14.60
CA PRO A 177 3.12 15.59 15.10
C PRO A 177 3.74 16.88 15.61
N ARG A 178 4.33 16.82 16.80
CA ARG A 178 4.81 18.00 17.54
C ARG A 178 5.85 18.85 16.79
N GLN A 179 6.57 18.29 15.83
CA GLN A 179 7.60 18.98 15.05
C GLN A 179 7.09 19.55 13.71
N ASN A 180 5.86 19.23 13.29
CA ASN A 180 5.21 19.89 12.15
C ASN A 180 4.44 21.15 12.55
N ARG A 181 4.11 21.31 13.84
CA ARG A 181 3.48 22.54 14.34
C ARG A 181 4.44 23.70 14.24
N LYS A 182 3.95 24.82 13.75
CA LYS A 182 4.65 26.10 13.71
C LYS A 182 4.48 26.84 15.03
#